data_c6979ca06b3aefa311247a0ffd2a34a8
#
_entry.id   c6979ca06b3aefa311247a0ffd2a34a8
#
_cell.length_a   1.000
_cell.length_b   1.000
_cell.length_c   1.000
_cell.angle_alpha   90.00
_cell.angle_beta   90.00
_cell.angle_gamma   90.00
#
_symmetry.space_group_name_H-M   'P 1'
#
loop_
_entity.id
_entity.type
_entity.pdbx_description
1 polymer ?
#
loop_
_entity_poly.entity_id
_entity_poly.type
_entity_poly.pdbx_seq_one_letter_code
_entity_poly.pdbx_strand_id
1 'polypeptide(L)'
;DRGLVGSEMCIRDRLKGLSRKNQIYSNFIGMGYYGTYTPNVIIRNILENPGWYTSYTPYQPEVAQGRLEMLLNFQQMIIDFTGMDIANASLLDEGTAAAEAMGLSHRLNKKDSDLVFISKDCHPQTIEVIKTRAEPLGLKVLIGDDEELNNIKNDIVCGILQYPGTLGDIKDPSE
;
A
#
# COMPACT_ATOMS: atom_id res chain seq x y z
N ASP A 1 -13.21 -47.05 2.42
CA ASP A 1 -12.83 -45.98 1.45
C ASP A 1 -14.01 -45.25 0.80
N ARG A 2 -15.20 -45.81 0.79
CA ARG A 2 -16.40 -45.12 0.27
C ARG A 2 -16.95 -44.03 1.19
N GLY A 3 -16.54 -43.99 2.45
CA GLY A 3 -17.02 -43.02 3.44
C GLY A 3 -16.31 -41.65 3.35
N LEU A 4 -15.04 -41.61 3.00
CA LEU A 4 -14.24 -40.37 2.92
C LEU A 4 -14.64 -39.51 1.71
N VAL A 5 -14.77 -40.11 0.53
CA VAL A 5 -15.14 -39.36 -0.69
C VAL A 5 -16.59 -38.83 -0.58
N GLY A 6 -17.50 -39.59 0.03
CA GLY A 6 -18.87 -39.13 0.28
C GLY A 6 -18.93 -37.96 1.29
N SER A 7 -18.11 -37.98 2.35
CA SER A 7 -18.09 -36.93 3.35
C SER A 7 -17.49 -35.64 2.82
N GLU A 8 -16.43 -35.70 2.02
CA GLU A 8 -15.82 -34.51 1.37
C GLU A 8 -16.80 -33.83 0.40
N MET A 9 -17.50 -34.61 -0.42
CA MET A 9 -18.53 -34.06 -1.31
C MET A 9 -19.66 -33.41 -0.52
N CYS A 10 -20.15 -34.04 0.55
CA CYS A 10 -21.19 -33.47 1.41
C CYS A 10 -20.72 -32.18 2.09
N ILE A 11 -19.47 -32.12 2.57
CA ILE A 11 -18.90 -30.91 3.17
C ILE A 11 -18.81 -29.79 2.13
N ARG A 12 -18.29 -30.10 0.95
CA ARG A 12 -18.18 -29.15 -0.16
C ARG A 12 -19.54 -28.60 -0.58
N ASP A 13 -20.55 -29.49 -0.75
CA ASP A 13 -21.89 -29.08 -1.16
C ASP A 13 -22.57 -28.24 -0.07
N ARG A 14 -22.35 -28.59 1.20
CA ARG A 14 -22.86 -27.81 2.33
C ARG A 14 -22.23 -26.41 2.37
N LEU A 15 -20.90 -26.30 2.23
CA LEU A 15 -20.20 -25.02 2.19
C LEU A 15 -20.64 -24.17 0.99
N LYS A 16 -20.78 -24.79 -0.18
CA LYS A 16 -21.30 -24.13 -1.37
C LYS A 16 -22.76 -23.68 -1.18
N GLY A 17 -23.57 -24.48 -0.50
CA GLY A 17 -24.94 -24.11 -0.13
C GLY A 17 -24.98 -22.92 0.85
N LEU A 18 -24.06 -22.87 1.81
CA LEU A 18 -23.92 -21.73 2.74
C LEU A 18 -23.45 -20.48 2.01
N SER A 19 -22.45 -20.60 1.14
CA SER A 19 -21.93 -19.46 0.37
C SER A 19 -22.99 -18.79 -0.52
N ARG A 20 -23.92 -19.59 -1.08
CA ARG A 20 -25.03 -19.08 -1.90
C ARG A 20 -26.08 -18.28 -1.11
N LYS A 21 -26.05 -18.34 0.22
CA LYS A 21 -26.93 -17.52 1.07
C LYS A 21 -26.41 -16.12 1.28
N ASN A 22 -25.15 -15.86 0.94
CA ASN A 22 -24.58 -14.52 0.96
C ASN A 22 -25.24 -13.68 -0.13
N GLN A 23 -25.57 -12.47 0.23
CA GLN A 23 -26.07 -11.47 -0.72
C GLN A 23 -24.91 -10.63 -1.22
N ILE A 24 -24.72 -10.62 -2.53
CA ILE A 24 -23.66 -9.85 -3.17
C ILE A 24 -24.28 -8.55 -3.67
N TYR A 25 -23.83 -7.43 -3.11
CA TYR A 25 -24.22 -6.09 -3.49
C TYR A 25 -23.08 -5.35 -4.17
N SER A 26 -23.41 -4.36 -4.99
CA SER A 26 -22.43 -3.36 -5.43
C SER A 26 -22.00 -2.54 -4.22
N ASN A 27 -20.72 -2.57 -3.90
CA ASN A 27 -20.19 -1.87 -2.73
C ASN A 27 -19.68 -0.49 -3.14
N PHE A 28 -20.22 0.55 -2.50
CA PHE A 28 -19.80 1.95 -2.66
C PHE A 28 -19.20 2.52 -1.37
N ILE A 29 -18.84 1.65 -0.42
CA ILE A 29 -18.25 2.04 0.86
C ILE A 29 -16.73 1.97 0.72
N GLY A 30 -16.07 3.00 1.21
CA GLY A 30 -14.61 3.10 1.22
C GLY A 30 -14.08 4.11 0.23
N MET A 31 -12.85 4.55 0.49
CA MET A 31 -12.11 5.50 -0.33
C MET A 31 -10.78 4.86 -0.70
N GLY A 32 -10.55 4.63 -2.01
CA GLY A 32 -9.31 4.04 -2.52
C GLY A 32 -9.24 2.50 -2.49
N TYR A 33 -10.20 1.80 -1.86
CA TYR A 33 -10.23 0.34 -1.78
C TYR A 33 -11.44 -0.21 -2.53
N TYR A 34 -11.30 -0.40 -3.82
CA TYR A 34 -12.36 -0.89 -4.68
C TYR A 34 -12.22 -2.40 -4.93
N GLY A 35 -13.34 -3.05 -5.26
CA GLY A 35 -13.33 -4.43 -5.69
C GLY A 35 -12.47 -4.60 -6.94
N THR A 36 -11.60 -5.62 -6.92
CA THR A 36 -10.72 -5.95 -8.04
C THR A 36 -11.02 -7.34 -8.58
N TYR A 37 -10.72 -7.55 -9.84
CA TYR A 37 -10.79 -8.88 -10.45
C TYR A 37 -9.44 -9.57 -10.35
N THR A 38 -9.39 -10.71 -9.69
CA THR A 38 -8.19 -11.55 -9.60
C THR A 38 -8.27 -12.66 -10.64
N PRO A 39 -7.41 -12.69 -11.65
CA PRO A 39 -7.37 -13.77 -12.63
C PRO A 39 -7.14 -15.13 -11.97
N ASN A 40 -7.81 -16.18 -12.50
CA ASN A 40 -7.72 -17.54 -11.94
C ASN A 40 -6.29 -18.08 -11.90
N VAL A 41 -5.45 -17.69 -12.84
CA VAL A 41 -4.02 -18.09 -12.86
C VAL A 41 -3.28 -17.53 -11.67
N ILE A 42 -3.57 -16.31 -11.24
CA ILE A 42 -2.98 -15.68 -10.06
C ILE A 42 -3.48 -16.38 -8.79
N ILE A 43 -4.79 -16.64 -8.70
CA ILE A 43 -5.37 -17.40 -7.56
C ILE A 43 -4.63 -18.71 -7.41
N ARG A 44 -4.58 -19.52 -8.48
CA ARG A 44 -3.98 -20.85 -8.47
C ARG A 44 -2.48 -20.84 -8.18
N ASN A 45 -1.74 -19.98 -8.86
CA ASN A 45 -0.27 -20.04 -8.85
C ASN A 45 0.37 -19.23 -7.73
N ILE A 46 -0.32 -18.25 -7.19
CA ILE A 46 0.19 -17.37 -6.14
C ILE A 46 -0.59 -17.57 -4.83
N LEU A 47 -1.89 -17.29 -4.82
CA LEU A 47 -2.67 -17.29 -3.58
C LEU A 47 -2.88 -18.68 -2.98
N GLU A 48 -2.95 -19.73 -3.80
CA GLU A 48 -3.08 -21.12 -3.35
C GLU A 48 -1.72 -21.82 -3.18
N ASN A 49 -0.63 -21.18 -3.57
CA ASN A 49 0.70 -21.76 -3.49
C ASN A 49 1.31 -21.57 -2.09
N PRO A 50 1.54 -22.65 -1.32
CA PRO A 50 2.09 -22.56 0.02
C PRO A 50 3.50 -21.94 0.07
N GLY A 51 4.27 -22.03 -1.01
CA GLY A 51 5.57 -21.35 -1.12
C GLY A 51 5.46 -19.82 -1.06
N TRP A 52 4.30 -19.26 -1.43
CA TRP A 52 4.03 -17.84 -1.37
C TRP A 52 3.32 -17.43 -0.06
N TYR A 53 2.20 -18.05 0.30
CA TYR A 53 1.41 -17.59 1.45
C TYR A 53 2.02 -17.95 2.81
N THR A 54 2.93 -18.94 2.88
CA THR A 54 3.64 -19.27 4.13
C THR A 54 4.92 -18.46 4.31
N SER A 55 5.25 -17.62 3.36
CA SER A 55 6.49 -16.86 3.37
C SER A 55 6.44 -15.73 4.39
N TYR A 56 7.53 -15.58 5.10
CA TYR A 56 7.75 -14.49 6.04
C TYR A 56 8.45 -13.31 5.37
N THR A 57 8.45 -12.14 6.02
CA THR A 57 9.24 -10.99 5.56
C THR A 57 10.70 -11.40 5.38
N PRO A 58 11.36 -11.05 4.26
CA PRO A 58 12.69 -11.58 3.90
C PRO A 58 13.82 -10.90 4.69
N TYR A 59 13.84 -11.04 6.01
CA TYR A 59 14.91 -10.52 6.86
C TYR A 59 16.24 -11.25 6.65
N GLN A 60 16.19 -12.51 6.20
CA GLN A 60 17.36 -13.33 5.92
C GLN A 60 17.51 -13.47 4.40
N PRO A 61 18.39 -12.67 3.78
CA PRO A 61 18.52 -12.65 2.33
C PRO A 61 18.96 -13.99 1.74
N GLU A 62 19.78 -14.74 2.44
CA GLU A 62 20.27 -16.06 2.02
C GLU A 62 19.17 -17.10 1.84
N VAL A 63 18.06 -16.97 2.57
CA VAL A 63 16.88 -17.87 2.48
C VAL A 63 15.82 -17.32 1.53
N ALA A 64 15.86 -16.03 1.21
CA ALA A 64 14.83 -15.32 0.48
C ALA A 64 15.29 -14.77 -0.89
N GLN A 65 16.36 -15.33 -1.48
CA GLN A 65 16.99 -14.77 -2.70
C GLN A 65 16.03 -14.53 -3.85
N GLY A 66 15.20 -15.53 -4.22
CA GLY A 66 14.25 -15.38 -5.31
C GLY A 66 13.15 -14.35 -5.02
N ARG A 67 12.76 -14.20 -3.76
CA ARG A 67 11.80 -13.18 -3.35
C ARG A 67 12.41 -11.78 -3.39
N LEU A 68 13.65 -11.62 -2.96
CA LEU A 68 14.37 -10.34 -3.06
C LEU A 68 14.53 -9.91 -4.51
N GLU A 69 14.84 -10.83 -5.42
CA GLU A 69 14.88 -10.55 -6.85
C GLU A 69 13.52 -10.07 -7.37
N MET A 70 12.42 -10.71 -6.96
CA MET A 70 11.07 -10.28 -7.31
C MET A 70 10.76 -8.86 -6.79
N LEU A 71 11.14 -8.56 -5.55
CA LEU A 71 10.93 -7.22 -4.96
C LEU A 71 11.73 -6.15 -5.70
N LEU A 72 12.97 -6.44 -6.10
CA LEU A 72 13.78 -5.53 -6.91
C LEU A 72 13.15 -5.29 -8.28
N ASN A 73 12.65 -6.34 -8.95
CA ASN A 73 11.93 -6.20 -10.20
C ASN A 73 10.67 -5.35 -10.05
N PHE A 74 9.93 -5.53 -8.96
CA PHE A 74 8.76 -4.69 -8.65
C PHE A 74 9.16 -3.22 -8.48
N GLN A 75 10.21 -2.93 -7.70
CA GLN A 75 10.69 -1.56 -7.50
C GLN A 75 11.10 -0.92 -8.84
N GLN A 76 11.83 -1.64 -9.68
CA GLN A 76 12.23 -1.14 -10.99
C GLN A 76 11.02 -0.86 -11.88
N MET A 77 10.03 -1.75 -11.90
CA MET A 77 8.79 -1.55 -12.66
C MET A 77 8.04 -0.28 -12.21
N ILE A 78 7.96 -0.04 -10.92
CA ILE A 78 7.30 1.19 -10.39
C ILE A 78 8.10 2.44 -10.77
N ILE A 79 9.42 2.41 -10.68
CA ILE A 79 10.30 3.51 -11.14
C ILE A 79 10.04 3.81 -12.62
N ASP A 80 10.02 2.78 -13.46
CA ASP A 80 9.81 2.92 -14.91
C ASP A 80 8.43 3.49 -15.24
N PHE A 81 7.39 3.14 -14.48
CA PHE A 81 6.04 3.65 -14.70
C PHE A 81 5.82 5.07 -14.18
N THR A 82 6.48 5.44 -13.11
CA THR A 82 6.23 6.72 -12.43
C THR A 82 7.25 7.79 -12.75
N GLY A 83 8.43 7.41 -13.24
CA GLY A 83 9.57 8.32 -13.42
C GLY A 83 10.20 8.79 -12.12
N MET A 84 9.84 8.19 -10.98
CA MET A 84 10.46 8.50 -9.68
C MET A 84 11.86 7.92 -9.59
N ASP A 85 12.75 8.57 -8.82
CA ASP A 85 14.14 8.12 -8.66
C ASP A 85 14.24 6.82 -7.87
N ILE A 86 13.33 6.61 -6.91
CA ILE A 86 13.34 5.45 -6.02
C ILE A 86 11.89 4.97 -5.80
N ALA A 87 11.72 3.66 -5.79
CA ALA A 87 10.48 3.02 -5.36
C ALA A 87 10.75 2.09 -4.18
N ASN A 88 9.74 1.92 -3.36
CA ASN A 88 9.75 1.01 -2.22
C ASN A 88 8.98 -0.26 -2.54
N ALA A 89 9.20 -1.30 -1.73
CA ALA A 89 8.46 -2.56 -1.82
C ALA A 89 8.34 -3.20 -0.43
N SER A 90 7.32 -4.05 -0.27
CA SER A 90 7.15 -4.92 0.92
C SER A 90 6.96 -4.15 2.24
N LEU A 91 6.17 -3.09 2.22
CA LEU A 91 5.65 -2.45 3.43
C LEU A 91 4.24 -2.97 3.74
N LEU A 92 3.76 -2.74 4.96
CA LEU A 92 2.49 -3.28 5.44
C LEU A 92 1.30 -2.79 4.61
N ASP A 93 1.21 -1.48 4.40
CA ASP A 93 0.17 -0.80 3.63
C ASP A 93 0.65 0.58 3.15
N GLU A 94 -0.18 1.29 2.39
CA GLU A 94 0.17 2.60 1.83
C GLU A 94 0.34 3.68 2.90
N GLY A 95 -0.53 3.70 3.91
CA GLY A 95 -0.44 4.67 5.02
C GLY A 95 0.85 4.50 5.82
N THR A 96 1.22 3.24 6.12
CA THR A 96 2.49 2.92 6.77
C THR A 96 3.67 3.27 5.88
N ALA A 97 3.59 2.99 4.56
CA ALA A 97 4.65 3.35 3.61
C ALA A 97 4.92 4.86 3.60
N ALA A 98 3.88 5.67 3.54
CA ALA A 98 3.99 7.13 3.59
C ALA A 98 4.58 7.63 4.93
N ALA A 99 4.14 7.04 6.06
CA ALA A 99 4.69 7.39 7.37
C ALA A 99 6.15 6.96 7.55
N GLU A 100 6.55 5.82 6.98
CA GLU A 100 7.96 5.38 6.98
C GLU A 100 8.83 6.28 6.09
N ALA A 101 8.31 6.75 4.94
CA ALA A 101 8.99 7.72 4.10
C ALA A 101 9.19 9.05 4.83
N MET A 102 8.19 9.55 5.56
CA MET A 102 8.31 10.71 6.44
C MET A 102 9.42 10.49 7.50
N GLY A 103 9.38 9.35 8.20
CA GLY A 103 10.37 9.03 9.24
C GLY A 103 11.78 8.90 8.67
N LEU A 104 11.94 8.34 7.47
CA LEU A 104 13.21 8.29 6.76
C LEU A 104 13.72 9.70 6.42
N SER A 105 12.84 10.52 5.84
CA SER A 105 13.17 11.91 5.49
C SER A 105 13.58 12.72 6.71
N HIS A 106 12.89 12.55 7.84
CA HIS A 106 13.24 13.20 9.10
C HIS A 106 14.65 12.80 9.58
N ARG A 107 14.98 11.50 9.55
CA ARG A 107 16.30 11.02 9.96
C ARG A 107 17.44 11.50 9.06
N LEU A 108 17.16 11.70 7.78
CA LEU A 108 18.15 12.15 6.79
C LEU A 108 18.19 13.69 6.65
N ASN A 109 17.19 14.38 7.21
CA ASN A 109 17.09 15.83 7.10
C ASN A 109 18.28 16.49 7.80
N LYS A 110 18.96 17.36 7.07
CA LYS A 110 20.07 18.19 7.57
C LYS A 110 19.65 19.62 7.88
N LYS A 111 18.39 19.98 7.58
CA LYS A 111 17.81 21.30 7.84
C LYS A 111 17.22 21.32 9.25
N ASP A 112 17.20 22.50 9.85
CA ASP A 112 16.48 22.73 11.11
C ASP A 112 15.01 22.99 10.82
N SER A 113 14.31 21.94 10.40
CA SER A 113 12.88 21.95 10.10
C SER A 113 12.17 20.77 10.75
N ASP A 114 10.98 21.04 11.28
CA ASP A 114 10.08 20.07 11.89
C ASP A 114 8.75 19.96 11.12
N LEU A 115 8.63 20.62 9.95
CA LEU A 115 7.40 20.70 9.19
C LEU A 115 7.33 19.63 8.10
N VAL A 116 6.24 18.89 8.07
CA VAL A 116 5.88 17.91 7.02
C VAL A 116 4.65 18.42 6.29
N PHE A 117 4.71 18.49 4.98
CA PHE A 117 3.57 18.82 4.13
C PHE A 117 2.87 17.55 3.66
N ILE A 118 1.54 17.54 3.68
CA ILE A 118 0.72 16.47 3.11
C ILE A 118 -0.34 17.11 2.20
N SER A 119 -0.41 16.64 0.97
CA SER A 119 -1.49 17.03 0.07
C SER A 119 -2.85 16.66 0.67
N LYS A 120 -3.82 17.57 0.59
CA LYS A 120 -5.21 17.30 0.98
C LYS A 120 -5.86 16.22 0.12
N ASP A 121 -5.30 15.94 -1.06
CA ASP A 121 -5.77 14.92 -1.99
C ASP A 121 -5.31 13.49 -1.61
N CYS A 122 -4.46 13.35 -0.58
CA CYS A 122 -4.13 12.06 0.01
C CYS A 122 -5.37 11.41 0.67
N HIS A 123 -5.39 10.08 0.70
CA HIS A 123 -6.45 9.37 1.39
C HIS A 123 -6.50 9.75 2.88
N PRO A 124 -7.69 9.96 3.46
CA PRO A 124 -7.84 10.34 4.86
C PRO A 124 -7.13 9.38 5.82
N GLN A 125 -7.16 8.08 5.53
CA GLN A 125 -6.47 7.07 6.33
C GLN A 125 -4.96 7.29 6.33
N THR A 126 -4.38 7.58 5.17
CA THR A 126 -2.94 7.87 5.02
C THR A 126 -2.54 9.11 5.81
N ILE A 127 -3.34 10.17 5.71
CA ILE A 127 -3.13 11.41 6.48
C ILE A 127 -3.11 11.12 7.98
N GLU A 128 -4.09 10.36 8.49
CA GLU A 128 -4.18 10.07 9.93
C GLU A 128 -3.04 9.17 10.43
N VAL A 129 -2.58 8.22 9.63
CA VAL A 129 -1.41 7.39 9.98
C VAL A 129 -0.14 8.26 10.05
N ILE A 130 0.05 9.17 9.11
CA ILE A 130 1.20 10.08 9.12
C ILE A 130 1.15 10.99 10.34
N LYS A 131 0.00 11.60 10.67
CA LYS A 131 -0.15 12.42 11.87
C LYS A 131 0.20 11.65 13.14
N THR A 132 -0.34 10.44 13.28
CA THR A 132 -0.08 9.57 14.44
C THR A 132 1.41 9.26 14.60
N ARG A 133 2.14 9.11 13.50
CA ARG A 133 3.58 8.84 13.50
C ARG A 133 4.42 10.12 13.65
N ALA A 134 3.92 11.27 13.21
CA ALA A 134 4.60 12.56 13.32
C ALA A 134 4.62 13.08 14.76
N GLU A 135 3.51 12.93 15.48
CA GLU A 135 3.34 13.47 16.83
C GLU A 135 4.45 13.07 17.80
N PRO A 136 4.79 11.77 18.00
CA PRO A 136 5.85 11.37 18.93
C PRO A 136 7.26 11.79 18.48
N LEU A 137 7.43 12.15 17.19
CA LEU A 137 8.69 12.69 16.67
C LEU A 137 8.79 14.22 16.82
N GLY A 138 7.75 14.86 17.34
CA GLY A 138 7.68 16.33 17.46
C GLY A 138 7.54 17.05 16.11
N LEU A 139 7.13 16.32 15.06
CA LEU A 139 6.95 16.91 13.72
C LEU A 139 5.58 17.57 13.61
N LYS A 140 5.55 18.74 12.97
CA LYS A 140 4.35 19.48 12.63
C LYS A 140 3.84 19.03 11.27
N VAL A 141 2.54 18.83 11.15
CA VAL A 141 1.90 18.41 9.88
C VAL A 141 1.07 19.57 9.35
N LEU A 142 1.38 20.00 8.14
CA LEU A 142 0.57 20.94 7.35
C LEU A 142 -0.14 20.18 6.24
N ILE A 143 -1.46 20.30 6.20
CA ILE A 143 -2.28 19.76 5.13
C ILE A 143 -2.74 20.91 4.26
N GLY A 144 -2.47 20.84 2.96
CA GLY A 144 -2.76 21.95 2.05
C GLY A 144 -2.93 21.49 0.60
N ASP A 145 -3.12 22.48 -0.25
CA ASP A 145 -3.14 22.29 -1.71
C ASP A 145 -1.72 22.09 -2.24
N ASP A 146 -1.57 21.30 -3.31
CA ASP A 146 -0.25 20.96 -3.86
C ASP A 146 0.52 22.21 -4.31
N GLU A 147 -0.19 23.25 -4.77
CA GLU A 147 0.40 24.53 -5.16
C GLU A 147 1.07 25.26 -3.99
N GLU A 148 0.59 25.05 -2.75
CA GLU A 148 1.18 25.64 -1.55
C GLU A 148 2.61 25.10 -1.29
N LEU A 149 2.89 23.88 -1.73
CA LEU A 149 4.19 23.24 -1.57
C LEU A 149 5.31 24.08 -2.18
N ASN A 150 5.07 24.74 -3.31
CA ASN A 150 6.05 25.58 -3.98
C ASN A 150 6.56 26.73 -3.11
N ASN A 151 5.69 27.24 -2.22
CA ASN A 151 6.03 28.36 -1.34
C ASN A 151 6.84 27.92 -0.12
N ILE A 152 6.74 26.67 0.31
CA ILE A 152 7.31 26.17 1.57
C ILE A 152 8.35 25.06 1.36
N LYS A 153 8.64 24.65 0.13
CA LYS A 153 9.53 23.49 -0.18
C LYS A 153 10.93 23.58 0.42
N ASN A 154 11.39 24.77 0.76
CA ASN A 154 12.70 24.96 1.38
C ASN A 154 12.66 24.79 2.90
N ASP A 155 11.49 24.86 3.52
CA ASP A 155 11.28 24.92 4.96
C ASP A 155 10.64 23.64 5.53
N ILE A 156 10.48 22.62 4.70
CA ILE A 156 9.86 21.34 5.09
C ILE A 156 10.89 20.21 5.16
N VAL A 157 10.57 19.20 5.99
CA VAL A 157 11.28 17.91 6.05
C VAL A 157 11.02 17.10 4.78
N CYS A 158 9.75 16.99 4.41
CA CYS A 158 9.28 16.32 3.18
C CYS A 158 7.88 16.78 2.81
N GLY A 159 7.52 16.59 1.55
CA GLY A 159 6.16 16.68 1.02
C GLY A 159 5.65 15.30 0.62
N ILE A 160 4.39 15.00 0.94
CA ILE A 160 3.71 13.76 0.55
C ILE A 160 2.55 14.12 -0.37
N LEU A 161 2.60 13.61 -1.58
CA LEU A 161 1.60 13.79 -2.62
C LEU A 161 1.00 12.44 -2.98
N GLN A 162 -0.22 12.44 -3.50
CA GLN A 162 -0.89 11.23 -3.98
C GLN A 162 -1.37 11.42 -5.42
N TYR A 163 -1.11 10.42 -6.24
CA TYR A 163 -1.53 10.38 -7.64
C TYR A 163 -2.06 8.98 -8.02
N PRO A 164 -3.29 8.86 -8.55
CA PRO A 164 -4.35 9.89 -8.56
C PRO A 164 -4.77 10.30 -7.14
N GLY A 165 -5.39 11.47 -7.02
CA GLY A 165 -5.96 11.95 -5.75
C GLY A 165 -7.12 11.09 -5.26
N THR A 166 -7.57 11.31 -4.03
CA THR A 166 -8.66 10.55 -3.38
C THR A 166 -9.97 10.57 -4.18
N LEU A 167 -10.26 11.66 -4.86
CA LEU A 167 -11.46 11.80 -5.69
C LEU A 167 -11.24 11.37 -7.14
N GLY A 168 -10.06 10.83 -7.47
CA GLY A 168 -9.70 10.39 -8.80
C GLY A 168 -9.13 11.50 -9.69
N ASP A 169 -8.79 12.64 -9.10
CA ASP A 169 -8.18 13.75 -9.82
C ASP A 169 -6.80 13.37 -10.35
N ILE A 170 -6.56 13.73 -11.60
CA ILE A 170 -5.28 13.53 -12.29
C ILE A 170 -4.68 14.90 -12.53
N LYS A 171 -3.64 15.22 -11.76
CA LYS A 171 -2.88 16.46 -11.85
C LYS A 171 -1.49 16.16 -12.40
N ASP A 172 -0.88 17.10 -13.09
CA ASP A 172 0.53 16.99 -13.47
C ASP A 172 1.41 17.48 -12.30
N PRO A 173 2.15 16.60 -11.64
CA PRO A 173 2.99 16.98 -10.51
C PRO A 173 4.34 17.57 -10.93
N SER A 174 4.59 17.73 -12.24
CA SER A 174 5.88 18.25 -12.76
C SER A 174 6.00 19.78 -12.69
N GLU A 175 4.93 20.50 -12.39
CA GLU A 175 4.88 21.94 -12.17
C GLU A 175 5.09 22.28 -10.68
#